data_32599dbf78d75df5b6ab5c7861aaeb18
#
_entry.id   32599dbf78d75df5b6ab5c7861aaeb18
#
_cell.length_a   1.000
_cell.length_b   1.000
_cell.length_c   1.000
_cell.angle_alpha   90.00
_cell.angle_beta   90.00
_cell.angle_gamma   90.00
#
_symmetry.space_group_name_H-M   'P 1'
#
loop_
_entity.id
_entity.type
_entity.pdbx_description
1 polymer ?
#
loop_
_entity_poly.entity_id
_entity_poly.type
_entity_poly.pdbx_seq_one_letter_code
_entity_poly.pdbx_strand_id
1 'polypeptide(L)'
;WLMLFEYLEKTGKKLESLNRCVIGGSACPRFMMEKFYEKYGVDVIHCWGMTETSPIGTINRPLSKHDTTDFTKKFDLAVKQGRPVYGVELKITDDNGIVLPNDGKSFGNLWIRGPWICSGYLNIKNSETHGDDDWFLTGDVATLDSDGYMQITDRVKDVIKSGGEWISTIEIENIAIAHPNVKEAAVIGVKHKKWDERPLLLVVKSEEVSKEQIYKFLVDKI
;
A
#
# COMPACT_ATOMS: atom_id res chain seq x y z
N TRP A 1 -5.34 -10.45 10.62
CA TRP A 1 -4.63 -11.59 10.05
C TRP A 1 -3.48 -12.07 10.95
N LEU A 2 -2.69 -11.18 11.57
CA LEU A 2 -1.61 -11.58 12.49
C LEU A 2 -2.13 -12.49 13.62
N MET A 3 -3.25 -12.12 14.26
CA MET A 3 -3.89 -12.95 15.28
C MET A 3 -4.31 -14.35 14.76
N LEU A 4 -4.72 -14.44 13.49
CA LEU A 4 -5.01 -15.73 12.87
C LEU A 4 -3.74 -16.58 12.74
N PHE A 5 -2.64 -15.99 12.29
CA PHE A 5 -1.36 -16.71 12.23
C PHE A 5 -0.90 -17.21 13.60
N GLU A 6 -0.95 -16.36 14.62
CA GLU A 6 -0.63 -16.75 16.01
C GLU A 6 -1.49 -17.93 16.48
N TYR A 7 -2.81 -17.87 16.21
CA TYR A 7 -3.72 -18.95 16.55
C TYR A 7 -3.39 -20.26 15.83
N LEU A 8 -3.15 -20.21 14.53
CA LEU A 8 -2.82 -21.38 13.71
C LEU A 8 -1.48 -21.99 14.16
N GLU A 9 -0.49 -21.17 14.45
CA GLU A 9 0.82 -21.61 14.93
C GLU A 9 0.74 -22.26 16.32
N LYS A 10 -0.02 -21.66 17.22
CA LYS A 10 -0.23 -22.17 18.58
C LYS A 10 -1.01 -23.48 18.61
N THR A 11 -1.96 -23.65 17.70
CA THR A 11 -2.87 -24.80 17.73
C THR A 11 -2.50 -25.91 16.75
N GLY A 12 -1.58 -25.66 15.81
CA GLY A 12 -1.24 -26.58 14.72
C GLY A 12 -2.38 -26.80 13.69
N LYS A 13 -3.46 -26.01 13.76
CA LYS A 13 -4.57 -26.11 12.81
C LYS A 13 -4.18 -25.64 11.42
N LYS A 14 -4.87 -26.15 10.40
CA LYS A 14 -4.68 -25.82 8.98
C LYS A 14 -5.91 -25.14 8.42
N LEU A 15 -5.72 -24.44 7.30
CA LEU A 15 -6.80 -23.80 6.53
C LEU A 15 -7.20 -24.71 5.36
N GLU A 16 -7.86 -25.84 5.66
CA GLU A 16 -8.10 -26.91 4.69
C GLU A 16 -9.02 -26.53 3.52
N SER A 17 -9.94 -25.60 3.74
CA SER A 17 -10.94 -25.19 2.72
C SER A 17 -10.68 -23.78 2.17
N LEU A 18 -9.76 -23.01 2.75
CA LEU A 18 -9.46 -21.66 2.31
C LEU A 18 -8.30 -21.70 1.32
N ASN A 19 -8.56 -21.33 0.06
CA ASN A 19 -7.55 -21.24 -0.99
C ASN A 19 -7.27 -19.79 -1.43
N ARG A 20 -8.12 -18.85 -1.08
CA ARG A 20 -7.96 -17.41 -1.38
C ARG A 20 -8.53 -16.55 -0.26
N CYS A 21 -7.91 -15.42 0.01
CA CYS A 21 -8.48 -14.37 0.83
C CYS A 21 -8.29 -13.00 0.17
N VAL A 22 -9.19 -12.07 0.49
CA VAL A 22 -9.09 -10.68 0.03
C VAL A 22 -8.62 -9.84 1.20
N ILE A 23 -7.60 -9.02 0.98
CA ILE A 23 -7.07 -8.09 1.98
C ILE A 23 -7.12 -6.68 1.41
N GLY A 24 -7.71 -5.76 2.17
CA GLY A 24 -7.84 -4.35 1.83
C GLY A 24 -8.07 -3.52 3.09
N GLY A 25 -8.19 -2.20 2.92
CA GLY A 25 -8.35 -1.25 4.02
C GLY A 25 -7.03 -0.80 4.67
N SER A 26 -5.96 -1.56 4.48
CA SER A 26 -4.58 -1.20 4.79
C SER A 26 -3.63 -1.93 3.87
N ALA A 27 -2.37 -1.49 3.78
CA ALA A 27 -1.34 -2.22 3.06
C ALA A 27 -1.17 -3.63 3.64
N CYS A 28 -1.03 -4.62 2.76
CA CYS A 28 -0.72 -5.98 3.17
C CYS A 28 0.79 -6.21 2.98
N PRO A 29 1.56 -6.40 4.06
CA PRO A 29 2.99 -6.62 3.96
C PRO A 29 3.32 -7.87 3.16
N ARG A 30 4.40 -7.81 2.37
CA ARG A 30 4.86 -8.92 1.53
C ARG A 30 5.01 -10.22 2.31
N PHE A 31 5.68 -10.19 3.47
CA PHE A 31 5.89 -11.38 4.30
C PHE A 31 4.59 -12.08 4.69
N MET A 32 3.50 -11.33 4.85
CA MET A 32 2.17 -11.88 5.17
C MET A 32 1.59 -12.64 3.98
N MET A 33 1.72 -12.10 2.76
CA MET A 33 1.29 -12.77 1.53
C MET A 33 2.10 -14.06 1.28
N GLU A 34 3.42 -13.98 1.44
CA GLU A 34 4.32 -15.12 1.34
C GLU A 34 3.95 -16.20 2.36
N LYS A 35 3.73 -15.83 3.62
CA LYS A 35 3.33 -16.76 4.69
C LYS A 35 1.99 -17.44 4.41
N PHE A 36 1.00 -16.71 3.91
CA PHE A 36 -0.28 -17.30 3.47
C PHE A 36 -0.07 -18.33 2.38
N TYR A 37 0.73 -18.00 1.38
CA TYR A 37 0.97 -18.85 0.23
C TYR A 37 1.81 -20.09 0.58
N GLU A 38 2.98 -19.90 1.19
CA GLU A 38 3.93 -20.99 1.47
C GLU A 38 3.46 -21.93 2.56
N LYS A 39 2.94 -21.37 3.64
CA LYS A 39 2.61 -22.17 4.85
C LYS A 39 1.20 -22.71 4.81
N TYR A 40 0.27 -21.99 4.19
CA TYR A 40 -1.16 -22.33 4.23
C TYR A 40 -1.78 -22.60 2.85
N GLY A 41 -1.08 -22.41 1.76
CA GLY A 41 -1.59 -22.62 0.40
C GLY A 41 -2.70 -21.62 0.02
N VAL A 42 -2.70 -20.42 0.62
CA VAL A 42 -3.73 -19.40 0.42
C VAL A 42 -3.19 -18.25 -0.41
N ASP A 43 -3.80 -17.98 -1.57
CA ASP A 43 -3.51 -16.79 -2.37
C ASP A 43 -4.17 -15.55 -1.75
N VAL A 44 -3.39 -14.49 -1.59
CA VAL A 44 -3.89 -13.18 -1.16
C VAL A 44 -4.25 -12.36 -2.39
N ILE A 45 -5.48 -11.87 -2.44
CA ILE A 45 -5.94 -10.89 -3.40
C ILE A 45 -5.92 -9.53 -2.69
N HIS A 46 -4.95 -8.69 -3.03
CA HIS A 46 -4.88 -7.33 -2.51
C HIS A 46 -5.92 -6.45 -3.20
N CYS A 47 -6.59 -5.59 -2.46
CA CYS A 47 -7.52 -4.62 -3.02
C CYS A 47 -7.41 -3.27 -2.29
N TRP A 48 -7.86 -2.24 -2.99
CA TRP A 48 -7.95 -0.90 -2.42
C TRP A 48 -9.33 -0.32 -2.69
N GLY A 49 -9.75 0.47 -1.74
CA GLY A 49 -10.96 1.26 -1.82
C GLY A 49 -11.21 2.00 -0.53
N MET A 50 -12.25 2.81 -0.54
CA MET A 50 -12.66 3.67 0.56
C MET A 50 -14.18 3.82 0.56
N THR A 51 -14.76 4.47 1.54
CA THR A 51 -16.21 4.71 1.59
C THR A 51 -16.70 5.40 0.31
N GLU A 52 -15.93 6.36 -0.17
CA GLU A 52 -16.21 7.14 -1.37
C GLU A 52 -16.14 6.33 -2.67
N THR A 53 -15.59 5.12 -2.63
CA THR A 53 -15.53 4.20 -3.79
C THR A 53 -16.52 3.03 -3.69
N SER A 54 -17.41 2.99 -2.73
CA SER A 54 -18.56 2.09 -2.52
C SER A 54 -18.33 0.56 -2.61
N PRO A 55 -17.35 -0.06 -1.96
CA PRO A 55 -16.11 0.44 -1.42
C PRO A 55 -14.90 0.20 -2.31
N ILE A 56 -15.01 -0.49 -3.47
CA ILE A 56 -13.90 -1.04 -4.26
C ILE A 56 -13.50 -0.12 -5.40
N GLY A 57 -12.24 0.32 -5.40
CA GLY A 57 -11.60 1.04 -6.51
C GLY A 57 -10.72 0.12 -7.36
N THR A 58 -9.88 -0.69 -6.72
CA THR A 58 -8.97 -1.61 -7.41
C THR A 58 -8.97 -3.01 -6.81
N ILE A 59 -8.57 -3.99 -7.63
CA ILE A 59 -8.35 -5.37 -7.21
C ILE A 59 -7.13 -5.94 -7.91
N ASN A 60 -6.27 -6.63 -7.17
CA ASN A 60 -5.09 -7.26 -7.73
C ASN A 60 -5.44 -8.63 -8.30
N ARG A 61 -5.52 -8.69 -9.63
CA ARG A 61 -5.61 -9.92 -10.40
C ARG A 61 -4.48 -9.94 -11.42
N PRO A 62 -3.59 -10.94 -11.39
CA PRO A 62 -2.55 -11.08 -12.41
C PRO A 62 -3.14 -11.18 -13.81
N LEU A 63 -2.52 -10.51 -14.78
CA LEU A 63 -2.79 -10.74 -16.20
C LEU A 63 -2.09 -12.05 -16.62
N SER A 64 -2.58 -12.71 -17.68
CA SER A 64 -2.00 -13.96 -18.18
C SER A 64 -0.50 -13.84 -18.50
N LYS A 65 -0.05 -12.67 -18.94
CA LYS A 65 1.38 -12.41 -19.18
C LYS A 65 2.25 -12.36 -17.90
N HIS A 66 1.62 -12.24 -16.72
CA HIS A 66 2.30 -12.25 -15.42
C HIS A 66 2.27 -13.62 -14.76
N ASP A 67 1.74 -14.64 -15.47
CA ASP A 67 1.83 -16.02 -14.99
C ASP A 67 3.30 -16.44 -14.97
N THR A 68 3.82 -16.66 -13.77
CA THR A 68 5.24 -16.94 -13.56
C THR A 68 5.43 -17.86 -12.37
N THR A 69 6.44 -18.73 -12.49
CA THR A 69 6.95 -19.56 -11.39
C THR A 69 8.00 -18.83 -10.57
N ASP A 70 8.46 -17.67 -11.03
CA ASP A 70 9.38 -16.81 -10.29
C ASP A 70 8.65 -16.18 -9.08
N PHE A 71 9.03 -16.66 -7.92
CA PHE A 71 8.43 -16.28 -6.64
C PHE A 71 8.57 -14.80 -6.35
N THR A 72 9.72 -14.21 -6.65
CA THR A 72 9.99 -12.79 -6.44
C THR A 72 9.04 -11.93 -7.27
N LYS A 73 8.95 -12.19 -8.57
CA LYS A 73 8.07 -11.45 -9.49
C LYS A 73 6.59 -11.61 -9.14
N LYS A 74 6.19 -12.81 -8.69
CA LYS A 74 4.81 -13.07 -8.23
C LYS A 74 4.46 -12.12 -7.08
N PHE A 75 5.31 -12.00 -6.07
CA PHE A 75 5.03 -11.18 -4.90
C PHE A 75 5.28 -9.69 -5.13
N ASP A 76 6.21 -9.30 -6.02
CA ASP A 76 6.36 -7.91 -6.46
C ASP A 76 5.07 -7.38 -7.11
N LEU A 77 4.34 -8.23 -7.81
CA LEU A 77 3.02 -7.87 -8.34
C LEU A 77 1.94 -7.91 -7.25
N ALA A 78 1.94 -8.94 -6.40
CA ALA A 78 0.89 -9.18 -5.41
C ALA A 78 0.79 -8.06 -4.36
N VAL A 79 1.90 -7.40 -4.01
CA VAL A 79 1.91 -6.27 -3.04
C VAL A 79 1.22 -5.02 -3.55
N LYS A 80 1.06 -4.84 -4.86
CA LYS A 80 0.31 -3.73 -5.44
C LYS A 80 -1.18 -3.89 -5.13
N GLN A 81 -1.91 -2.78 -5.01
CA GLN A 81 -3.36 -2.81 -4.75
C GLN A 81 -4.18 -3.17 -6.00
N GLY A 82 -3.50 -3.33 -7.12
CA GLY A 82 -4.08 -3.89 -8.33
C GLY A 82 -4.59 -2.87 -9.34
N ARG A 83 -5.46 -3.33 -10.22
CA ARG A 83 -6.00 -2.56 -11.35
C ARG A 83 -7.39 -2.06 -11.04
N PRO A 84 -7.80 -0.93 -11.65
CA PRO A 84 -9.17 -0.45 -11.50
C PRO A 84 -10.17 -1.54 -11.93
N VAL A 85 -11.26 -1.65 -11.19
CA VAL A 85 -12.36 -2.54 -11.55
C VAL A 85 -13.13 -1.96 -12.74
N TYR A 86 -13.90 -2.78 -13.44
CA TYR A 86 -14.63 -2.36 -14.63
C TYR A 86 -15.48 -1.09 -14.36
N GLY A 87 -15.34 -0.09 -15.22
CA GLY A 87 -16.04 1.19 -15.10
C GLY A 87 -15.35 2.24 -14.22
N VAL A 88 -14.24 1.89 -13.58
CA VAL A 88 -13.42 2.81 -12.77
C VAL A 88 -12.19 3.23 -13.55
N GLU A 89 -11.85 4.50 -13.48
CA GLU A 89 -10.64 5.08 -14.05
C GLU A 89 -9.76 5.66 -12.95
N LEU A 90 -8.44 5.60 -13.15
CA LEU A 90 -7.43 6.17 -12.27
C LEU A 90 -6.51 7.10 -13.05
N LYS A 91 -6.05 8.15 -12.39
CA LYS A 91 -4.91 8.96 -12.82
C LYS A 91 -4.11 9.41 -11.61
N ILE A 92 -2.86 9.76 -11.84
CA ILE A 92 -2.00 10.41 -10.85
C ILE A 92 -1.58 11.77 -11.37
N THR A 93 -1.49 12.77 -10.48
CA THR A 93 -1.05 14.13 -10.82
C THR A 93 0.03 14.61 -9.86
N ASP A 94 0.83 15.56 -10.32
CA ASP A 94 1.66 16.35 -9.43
C ASP A 94 0.83 17.34 -8.56
N ASP A 95 1.50 18.11 -7.73
CA ASP A 95 0.86 19.13 -6.87
C ASP A 95 0.25 20.30 -7.69
N ASN A 96 0.58 20.45 -8.97
CA ASN A 96 0.03 21.45 -9.88
C ASN A 96 -1.15 20.91 -10.71
N GLY A 97 -1.54 19.65 -10.52
CA GLY A 97 -2.61 18.99 -11.25
C GLY A 97 -2.19 18.44 -12.63
N ILE A 98 -0.90 18.44 -12.95
CA ILE A 98 -0.40 17.87 -14.22
C ILE A 98 -0.40 16.35 -14.11
N VAL A 99 -1.03 15.70 -15.10
CA VAL A 99 -1.10 14.23 -15.15
C VAL A 99 0.30 13.64 -15.36
N LEU A 100 0.66 12.70 -14.51
CA LEU A 100 1.93 11.98 -14.55
C LEU A 100 1.83 10.69 -15.38
N PRO A 101 2.97 10.19 -15.93
CA PRO A 101 2.98 8.98 -16.73
C PRO A 101 2.74 7.72 -15.89
N ASN A 102 2.14 6.70 -16.52
CA ASN A 102 1.96 5.37 -15.93
C ASN A 102 3.21 4.51 -16.17
N ASP A 103 4.33 4.87 -15.54
CA ASP A 103 5.63 4.24 -15.70
C ASP A 103 6.03 3.33 -14.52
N GLY A 104 5.17 3.27 -13.50
CA GLY A 104 5.40 2.51 -12.26
C GLY A 104 6.46 3.12 -11.33
N LYS A 105 6.94 4.32 -11.63
CA LYS A 105 7.98 5.04 -10.88
C LYS A 105 7.51 6.42 -10.43
N SER A 106 6.89 7.17 -11.35
CA SER A 106 6.29 8.46 -11.04
C SER A 106 5.15 8.25 -10.05
N PHE A 107 5.22 8.90 -8.90
CA PHE A 107 4.16 8.88 -7.89
C PHE A 107 3.55 10.26 -7.75
N GLY A 108 2.25 10.30 -7.48
CA GLY A 108 1.51 11.54 -7.38
C GLY A 108 0.16 11.36 -6.69
N ASN A 109 -0.56 12.44 -6.58
CA ASN A 109 -1.89 12.48 -6.00
C ASN A 109 -2.83 11.59 -6.81
N LEU A 110 -3.42 10.57 -6.16
CA LEU A 110 -4.32 9.61 -6.80
C LEU A 110 -5.72 10.19 -6.96
N TRP A 111 -6.20 10.17 -8.20
CA TRP A 111 -7.56 10.51 -8.57
C TRP A 111 -8.30 9.28 -9.09
N ILE A 112 -9.59 9.22 -8.79
CA ILE A 112 -10.48 8.15 -9.23
C ILE A 112 -11.78 8.73 -9.78
N ARG A 113 -12.36 8.09 -10.80
CA ARG A 113 -13.74 8.34 -11.22
C ARG A 113 -14.43 7.06 -11.65
N GLY A 114 -15.75 7.06 -11.62
CA GLY A 114 -16.56 5.91 -12.02
C GLY A 114 -18.01 6.02 -11.54
N PRO A 115 -18.90 5.14 -12.01
CA PRO A 115 -20.33 5.26 -11.78
C PRO A 115 -20.78 5.13 -10.32
N TRP A 116 -19.93 4.60 -9.43
CA TRP A 116 -20.24 4.46 -8.00
C TRP A 116 -19.28 5.25 -7.09
N ILE A 117 -18.44 6.10 -7.69
CA ILE A 117 -17.62 7.03 -6.93
C ILE A 117 -18.51 8.15 -6.41
N CYS A 118 -18.33 8.59 -5.17
CA CYS A 118 -19.15 9.64 -4.58
C CYS A 118 -19.02 10.94 -5.39
N SER A 119 -20.16 11.61 -5.60
CA SER A 119 -20.23 12.88 -6.33
C SER A 119 -20.10 14.11 -5.40
N GLY A 120 -19.97 13.89 -4.10
CA GLY A 120 -19.84 14.98 -3.13
C GLY A 120 -20.14 14.56 -1.70
N TYR A 121 -19.94 15.48 -0.78
CA TYR A 121 -20.27 15.30 0.64
C TYR A 121 -21.49 16.11 1.03
N LEU A 122 -22.32 15.54 1.90
CA LEU A 122 -23.52 16.22 2.40
C LEU A 122 -23.15 17.56 3.06
N ASN A 123 -23.84 18.62 2.66
CA ASN A 123 -23.66 19.99 3.18
C ASN A 123 -22.29 20.63 2.91
N ILE A 124 -21.43 20.03 2.10
CA ILE A 124 -20.16 20.63 1.66
C ILE A 124 -20.32 21.08 0.22
N LYS A 125 -20.28 22.39 -0.01
CA LYS A 125 -20.25 22.99 -1.34
C LYS A 125 -18.81 23.23 -1.76
N ASN A 126 -18.47 22.96 -3.04
CA ASN A 126 -17.13 23.17 -3.62
C ASN A 126 -16.03 22.44 -2.83
N SER A 127 -16.18 21.15 -2.69
CA SER A 127 -15.13 20.31 -2.08
C SER A 127 -13.88 20.32 -2.95
N GLU A 128 -12.72 20.65 -2.37
CA GLU A 128 -11.41 20.57 -3.05
C GLU A 128 -11.06 19.14 -3.50
N THR A 129 -11.81 18.14 -3.03
CA THR A 129 -11.64 16.74 -3.40
C THR A 129 -12.36 16.35 -4.68
N HIS A 130 -13.21 17.22 -5.25
CA HIS A 130 -13.92 16.98 -6.49
C HIS A 130 -13.40 17.93 -7.57
N GLY A 131 -12.73 17.37 -8.55
CA GLY A 131 -12.25 18.07 -9.73
C GLY A 131 -13.30 18.09 -10.85
N ASP A 132 -12.90 18.65 -12.00
CA ASP A 132 -13.70 18.62 -13.20
C ASP A 132 -13.92 17.19 -13.72
N ASP A 133 -14.96 16.96 -14.54
CA ASP A 133 -15.28 15.67 -15.15
C ASP A 133 -15.44 14.50 -14.17
N ASP A 134 -16.04 14.73 -13.00
CA ASP A 134 -16.34 13.72 -11.98
C ASP A 134 -15.12 13.03 -11.37
N TRP A 135 -13.94 13.64 -11.45
CA TRP A 135 -12.76 13.14 -10.77
C TRP A 135 -12.81 13.44 -9.28
N PHE A 136 -12.55 12.40 -8.47
CA PHE A 136 -12.43 12.47 -7.02
C PHE A 136 -10.97 12.30 -6.58
N LEU A 137 -10.46 13.24 -5.79
CA LEU A 137 -9.13 13.21 -5.17
C LEU A 137 -9.18 12.37 -3.88
N THR A 138 -8.48 11.23 -3.87
CA THR A 138 -8.60 10.25 -2.79
C THR A 138 -7.84 10.63 -1.52
N GLY A 139 -6.85 11.50 -1.63
CA GLY A 139 -5.90 11.81 -0.56
C GLY A 139 -4.81 10.74 -0.37
N ASP A 140 -4.73 9.78 -1.27
CA ASP A 140 -3.63 8.84 -1.36
C ASP A 140 -2.60 9.30 -2.40
N VAL A 141 -1.34 8.92 -2.19
CA VAL A 141 -0.25 9.03 -3.15
C VAL A 141 0.04 7.65 -3.71
N ALA A 142 0.11 7.54 -5.03
CA ALA A 142 0.28 6.25 -5.69
C ALA A 142 1.18 6.33 -6.92
N THR A 143 1.67 5.17 -7.36
CA THR A 143 2.20 4.95 -8.71
C THR A 143 1.19 4.19 -9.55
N LEU A 144 1.24 4.38 -10.86
CA LEU A 144 0.54 3.55 -11.85
C LEU A 144 1.56 2.99 -12.83
N ASP A 145 1.53 1.69 -13.10
CA ASP A 145 2.40 1.12 -14.13
C ASP A 145 1.69 1.02 -15.49
N SER A 146 2.46 0.66 -16.52
CA SER A 146 1.96 0.54 -17.90
C SER A 146 0.88 -0.52 -18.09
N ASP A 147 0.72 -1.44 -17.14
CA ASP A 147 -0.33 -2.46 -17.11
C ASP A 147 -1.57 -2.02 -16.31
N GLY A 148 -1.49 -0.81 -15.75
CA GLY A 148 -2.55 -0.20 -14.94
C GLY A 148 -2.58 -0.70 -13.50
N TYR A 149 -1.53 -1.37 -13.00
CA TYR A 149 -1.46 -1.70 -11.58
C TYR A 149 -1.08 -0.47 -10.77
N MET A 150 -1.93 -0.19 -9.80
CA MET A 150 -1.74 0.85 -8.82
C MET A 150 -0.98 0.31 -7.61
N GLN A 151 -0.05 1.09 -7.11
CA GLN A 151 0.59 0.86 -5.82
C GLN A 151 0.50 2.14 -4.98
N ILE A 152 -0.17 2.04 -3.84
CA ILE A 152 -0.18 3.13 -2.85
C ILE A 152 1.23 3.26 -2.28
N THR A 153 1.75 4.46 -2.37
CA THR A 153 3.05 4.82 -1.78
C THR A 153 2.84 5.34 -0.36
N ASP A 154 1.86 6.22 -0.17
CA ASP A 154 1.53 6.80 1.13
C ASP A 154 0.19 7.55 1.11
N ARG A 155 -0.16 8.18 2.23
CA ARG A 155 -1.16 9.23 2.32
C ARG A 155 -0.50 10.59 2.08
N VAL A 156 -1.21 11.52 1.43
CA VAL A 156 -0.72 12.90 1.22
C VAL A 156 -0.31 13.57 2.53
N LYS A 157 -0.99 13.22 3.63
CA LYS A 157 -0.71 13.77 4.98
C LYS A 157 0.48 13.14 5.67
N ASP A 158 0.87 11.92 5.30
CA ASP A 158 1.84 11.11 6.01
C ASP A 158 3.15 10.98 5.23
N VAL A 159 3.13 11.20 3.90
CA VAL A 159 4.33 11.18 3.08
C VAL A 159 5.34 12.22 3.57
N ILE A 160 6.57 11.78 3.78
CA ILE A 160 7.64 12.63 4.32
C ILE A 160 8.36 13.33 3.17
N LYS A 161 8.35 14.67 3.19
CA LYS A 161 9.04 15.49 2.17
C LYS A 161 10.44 15.85 2.69
N SER A 162 11.46 15.16 2.20
CA SER A 162 12.84 15.32 2.66
C SER A 162 13.77 15.78 1.55
N GLY A 163 14.20 17.05 1.61
CA GLY A 163 15.17 17.58 0.66
C GLY A 163 14.70 17.61 -0.80
N GLY A 164 13.38 17.66 -1.03
CA GLY A 164 12.77 17.59 -2.36
C GLY A 164 12.42 16.19 -2.82
N GLU A 165 12.74 15.17 -2.04
CA GLU A 165 12.32 13.78 -2.27
C GLU A 165 11.15 13.40 -1.35
N TRP A 166 10.34 12.49 -1.82
CA TRP A 166 9.22 11.94 -1.07
C TRP A 166 9.60 10.56 -0.54
N ILE A 167 9.46 10.38 0.77
CA ILE A 167 9.79 9.13 1.46
C ILE A 167 8.49 8.49 1.94
N SER A 168 8.26 7.26 1.54
CA SER A 168 7.09 6.48 1.97
C SER A 168 7.25 6.00 3.40
N THR A 169 6.30 6.36 4.26
CA THR A 169 6.21 5.83 5.62
C THR A 169 5.84 4.36 5.60
N ILE A 170 4.88 3.99 4.74
CA ILE A 170 4.38 2.62 4.58
C ILE A 170 5.50 1.65 4.16
N GLU A 171 6.39 2.05 3.27
CA GLU A 171 7.51 1.21 2.83
C GLU A 171 8.45 0.89 3.98
N ILE A 172 8.87 1.91 4.72
CA ILE A 172 9.76 1.75 5.89
C ILE A 172 9.08 0.89 6.97
N GLU A 173 7.79 1.13 7.25
CA GLU A 173 7.01 0.36 8.22
C GLU A 173 6.92 -1.12 7.83
N ASN A 174 6.61 -1.41 6.56
CA ASN A 174 6.52 -2.78 6.06
C ASN A 174 7.85 -3.53 6.14
N ILE A 175 8.96 -2.86 5.84
CA ILE A 175 10.29 -3.44 5.99
C ILE A 175 10.61 -3.68 7.47
N ALA A 176 10.31 -2.72 8.34
CA ALA A 176 10.57 -2.83 9.77
C ALA A 176 9.79 -3.99 10.42
N ILE A 177 8.49 -4.13 10.09
CA ILE A 177 7.64 -5.21 10.60
C ILE A 177 8.08 -6.60 10.10
N ALA A 178 8.79 -6.67 8.97
CA ALA A 178 9.37 -7.94 8.49
C ALA A 178 10.56 -8.43 9.33
N HIS A 179 11.09 -7.60 10.23
CA HIS A 179 12.14 -8.04 11.16
C HIS A 179 11.54 -8.95 12.26
N PRO A 180 12.12 -10.14 12.56
CA PRO A 180 11.53 -11.13 13.46
C PRO A 180 11.26 -10.61 14.88
N ASN A 181 12.05 -9.64 15.36
CA ASN A 181 11.94 -9.09 16.72
C ASN A 181 11.14 -7.77 16.75
N VAL A 182 10.43 -7.42 15.67
CA VAL A 182 9.54 -6.25 15.60
C VAL A 182 8.10 -6.72 15.57
N LYS A 183 7.30 -6.25 16.51
CA LYS A 183 5.86 -6.54 16.59
C LYS A 183 5.03 -5.51 15.85
N GLU A 184 5.35 -4.23 16.04
CA GLU A 184 4.67 -3.11 15.40
C GLU A 184 5.71 -2.04 15.03
N ALA A 185 5.44 -1.32 13.95
CA ALA A 185 6.26 -0.20 13.51
C ALA A 185 5.36 0.94 13.04
N ALA A 186 5.80 2.18 13.29
CA ALA A 186 5.20 3.39 12.74
C ALA A 186 6.31 4.37 12.36
N VAL A 187 6.13 5.08 11.25
CA VAL A 187 7.05 6.11 10.78
C VAL A 187 6.34 7.45 10.75
N ILE A 188 6.99 8.47 11.29
CA ILE A 188 6.49 9.84 11.27
C ILE A 188 7.54 10.80 10.69
N GLY A 189 7.08 11.84 10.00
CA GLY A 189 7.92 12.96 9.59
C GLY A 189 8.24 13.87 10.77
N VAL A 190 9.52 14.11 11.03
CA VAL A 190 9.96 15.10 12.02
C VAL A 190 10.66 16.26 11.33
N LYS A 191 10.30 17.49 11.70
CA LYS A 191 10.91 18.72 11.15
C LYS A 191 12.42 18.71 11.27
N HIS A 192 13.11 19.05 10.19
CA HIS A 192 14.55 19.11 10.12
C HIS A 192 15.03 20.40 9.44
N LYS A 193 15.94 21.16 10.08
CA LYS A 193 16.39 22.48 9.63
C LYS A 193 16.94 22.53 8.20
N LYS A 194 17.54 21.43 7.72
CA LYS A 194 18.20 21.36 6.40
C LYS A 194 17.35 20.63 5.36
N TRP A 195 16.55 19.66 5.78
CA TRP A 195 15.89 18.70 4.88
C TRP A 195 14.37 18.82 4.90
N ASP A 196 13.83 19.84 5.55
CA ASP A 196 12.41 20.04 5.82
C ASP A 196 11.86 18.99 6.80
N GLU A 197 11.83 17.73 6.42
CA GLU A 197 11.48 16.61 7.28
C GLU A 197 12.49 15.47 7.21
N ARG A 198 12.50 14.64 8.25
CA ARG A 198 13.23 13.35 8.28
C ARG A 198 12.37 12.27 8.91
N PRO A 199 12.47 11.02 8.40
CA PRO A 199 11.73 9.90 8.97
C PRO A 199 12.23 9.56 10.38
N LEU A 200 11.30 9.37 11.29
CA LEU A 200 11.51 8.81 12.62
C LEU A 200 10.72 7.50 12.73
N LEU A 201 11.44 6.39 12.83
CA LEU A 201 10.86 5.08 13.03
C LEU A 201 10.63 4.80 14.52
N LEU A 202 9.41 4.46 14.87
CA LEU A 202 8.96 3.99 16.17
C LEU A 202 8.72 2.47 16.10
N VAL A 203 9.22 1.71 17.06
CA VAL A 203 9.14 0.23 17.03
C VAL A 203 8.66 -0.31 18.36
N VAL A 204 7.67 -1.20 18.31
CA VAL A 204 7.32 -2.08 19.41
C VAL A 204 8.04 -3.41 19.21
N LYS A 205 8.92 -3.77 20.14
CA LYS A 205 9.71 -5.01 20.09
C LYS A 205 8.88 -6.21 20.54
N SER A 206 9.05 -7.35 19.88
CA SER A 206 8.59 -8.65 20.39
C SER A 206 9.64 -9.32 21.28
N GLU A 207 10.92 -9.11 20.94
CA GLU A 207 12.08 -9.59 21.70
C GLU A 207 13.17 -8.50 21.69
N GLU A 208 14.25 -8.72 22.47
CA GLU A 208 15.35 -7.78 22.54
C GLU A 208 16.00 -7.60 21.14
N VAL A 209 16.08 -6.36 20.70
CA VAL A 209 16.75 -5.93 19.48
C VAL A 209 17.33 -4.52 19.65
N SER A 210 18.54 -4.31 19.18
CA SER A 210 19.17 -3.01 19.23
C SER A 210 18.74 -2.12 18.05
N LYS A 211 18.91 -0.80 18.23
CA LYS A 211 18.68 0.19 17.16
C LYS A 211 19.55 -0.10 15.93
N GLU A 212 20.80 -0.47 16.14
CA GLU A 212 21.79 -0.76 15.09
C GLU A 212 21.37 -1.98 14.26
N GLN A 213 20.81 -3.00 14.90
CA GLN A 213 20.31 -4.20 14.21
C GLN A 213 19.12 -3.85 13.30
N ILE A 214 18.15 -3.08 13.81
CA ILE A 214 17.01 -2.63 13.01
C ILE A 214 17.49 -1.75 11.85
N TYR A 215 18.38 -0.79 12.12
CA TYR A 215 18.91 0.11 11.10
C TYR A 215 19.63 -0.66 9.98
N LYS A 216 20.48 -1.62 10.31
CA LYS A 216 21.16 -2.47 9.35
C LYS A 216 20.15 -3.26 8.49
N PHE A 217 19.14 -3.84 9.14
CA PHE A 217 18.10 -4.60 8.43
C PHE A 217 17.31 -3.74 7.43
N LEU A 218 17.07 -2.46 7.76
CA LEU A 218 16.42 -1.51 6.86
C LEU A 218 17.33 -1.17 5.67
N VAL A 219 18.58 -0.78 5.93
CA VAL A 219 19.55 -0.36 4.90
C VAL A 219 19.82 -1.46 3.87
N ASP A 220 19.81 -2.72 4.29
CA ASP A 220 20.00 -3.86 3.39
C ASP A 220 18.78 -4.12 2.46
N LYS A 221 17.64 -3.42 2.66
CA LYS A 221 16.38 -3.65 1.95
C LYS A 221 15.79 -2.41 1.25
N ILE A 222 16.26 -1.21 1.58
CA ILE A 222 15.98 0.05 0.91
C ILE A 222 17.07 0.33 -0.12
#